data_1702ff670d81f4711603fb15d5fdd5ff
#
_entry.id   1702ff670d81f4711603fb15d5fdd5ff
#
_cell.length_a   1.000
_cell.length_b   1.000
_cell.length_c   1.000
_cell.angle_alpha   90.00
_cell.angle_beta   90.00
_cell.angle_gamma   90.00
#
_symmetry.space_group_name_H-M   'P 1'
#
loop_
_entity.id
_entity.type
_entity.pdbx_description
1 polymer ?
#
loop_
_entity_poly.entity_id
_entity_poly.type
_entity_poly.pdbx_seq_one_letter_code
_entity_poly.pdbx_strand_id
1 'polypeptide(L)'
;MIGRVLIYGGKGALGAACVSHYKANNYWVGSIDLNVNEEADASIVIPRDLGWEEQETAVLSKVDEVLAGEKLDAVICVAGGWAGGNAAKDLAKNADLMWRQSVWTSSISATVACKYLKNGGFITLTGAQAALQGTPGMIGYGMAKAAVHQLTRSLAGKNSGLPSEAIVVSILPVTLDTPMNRKWMPNADFGTWTPLAEVAGLFLKWTKGQNRPNSGDLLQLITKDGVTQLAAAN
;
A
#
# COMPACT_ATOMS: atom_id res chain seq x y z
N MET A 1 20.20 0.06 13.48
CA MET A 1 18.84 0.13 12.91
C MET A 1 17.85 0.26 14.07
N ILE A 2 16.87 1.17 13.95
CA ILE A 2 15.91 1.47 15.03
C ILE A 2 14.60 0.65 14.91
N GLY A 3 14.39 0.00 13.78
CA GLY A 3 13.20 -0.82 13.51
C GLY A 3 13.30 -1.49 12.15
N ARG A 4 12.26 -2.26 11.81
CA ARG A 4 12.17 -3.01 10.55
C ARG A 4 10.85 -2.72 9.85
N VAL A 5 10.89 -2.45 8.56
CA VAL A 5 9.70 -2.23 7.72
C VAL A 5 9.75 -3.11 6.49
N LEU A 6 8.59 -3.62 6.09
CA LEU A 6 8.43 -4.34 4.83
C LEU A 6 7.51 -3.54 3.91
N ILE A 7 7.96 -3.32 2.66
CA ILE A 7 7.25 -2.50 1.68
C ILE A 7 6.89 -3.36 0.48
N TYR A 8 5.59 -3.63 0.30
CA TYR A 8 5.07 -4.30 -0.90
C TYR A 8 4.80 -3.26 -2.00
N GLY A 9 5.44 -3.43 -3.15
CA GLY A 9 5.49 -2.44 -4.23
C GLY A 9 6.68 -1.49 -4.10
N GLY A 10 7.77 -1.93 -3.47
CA GLY A 10 8.91 -1.08 -3.13
C GLY A 10 9.68 -0.50 -4.32
N LYS A 11 9.51 -1.04 -5.54
CA LYS A 11 10.12 -0.50 -6.77
C LYS A 11 9.20 0.48 -7.52
N GLY A 12 7.90 0.55 -7.15
CA GLY A 12 6.99 1.57 -7.65
C GLY A 12 7.36 2.97 -7.16
N ALA A 13 6.78 4.02 -7.76
CA ALA A 13 7.15 5.41 -7.44
C ALA A 13 6.97 5.74 -5.94
N LEU A 14 5.82 5.44 -5.35
CA LEU A 14 5.59 5.65 -3.91
C LEU A 14 6.43 4.68 -3.07
N GLY A 15 6.55 3.42 -3.51
CA GLY A 15 7.36 2.42 -2.81
C GLY A 15 8.83 2.82 -2.71
N ALA A 16 9.43 3.28 -3.80
CA ALA A 16 10.82 3.76 -3.82
C ALA A 16 11.01 4.98 -2.88
N ALA A 17 10.06 5.92 -2.88
CA ALA A 17 10.09 7.05 -1.94
C ALA A 17 10.01 6.57 -0.47
N CYS A 18 9.19 5.55 -0.19
CA CYS A 18 9.14 4.94 1.14
C CYS A 18 10.47 4.24 1.49
N VAL A 19 11.03 3.43 0.59
CA VAL A 19 12.32 2.74 0.82
C VAL A 19 13.39 3.76 1.19
N SER A 20 13.59 4.78 0.35
CA SER A 20 14.59 5.83 0.59
C SER A 20 14.34 6.56 1.91
N HIS A 21 13.08 6.92 2.21
CA HIS A 21 12.73 7.65 3.43
C HIS A 21 12.98 6.84 4.71
N TYR A 22 12.63 5.55 4.74
CA TYR A 22 12.89 4.69 5.89
C TYR A 22 14.37 4.37 6.05
N LYS A 23 15.12 4.15 4.95
CA LYS A 23 16.57 3.98 4.98
C LYS A 23 17.26 5.21 5.56
N ALA A 24 16.90 6.42 5.13
CA ALA A 24 17.42 7.67 5.65
C ALA A 24 17.12 7.87 7.15
N ASN A 25 16.13 7.18 7.68
CA ASN A 25 15.76 7.19 9.10
C ASN A 25 16.24 5.95 9.88
N ASN A 26 17.27 5.25 9.39
CA ASN A 26 17.92 4.11 10.04
C ASN A 26 17.04 2.88 10.29
N TYR A 27 16.00 2.65 9.48
CA TYR A 27 15.25 1.42 9.49
C TYR A 27 15.92 0.37 8.58
N TRP A 28 15.78 -0.90 8.95
CA TRP A 28 15.93 -2.00 8.02
C TRP A 28 14.71 -2.05 7.11
N VAL A 29 14.93 -2.16 5.80
CA VAL A 29 13.87 -2.12 4.80
C VAL A 29 13.90 -3.38 3.94
N GLY A 30 12.84 -4.18 4.01
CA GLY A 30 12.56 -5.22 3.03
C GLY A 30 11.64 -4.68 1.93
N SER A 31 11.92 -5.02 0.69
CA SER A 31 11.11 -4.67 -0.47
C SER A 31 10.54 -5.92 -1.13
N ILE A 32 9.25 -5.97 -1.34
CA ILE A 32 8.57 -6.99 -2.15
C ILE A 32 8.10 -6.33 -3.44
N ASP A 33 8.54 -6.82 -4.59
CA ASP A 33 8.16 -6.28 -5.90
C ASP A 33 8.35 -7.33 -7.00
N LEU A 34 7.96 -7.01 -8.23
CA LEU A 34 8.24 -7.79 -9.44
C LEU A 34 9.66 -7.58 -9.96
N ASN A 35 10.37 -6.60 -9.45
CA ASN A 35 11.72 -6.25 -9.82
C ASN A 35 12.60 -6.05 -8.58
N VAL A 36 13.89 -6.26 -8.72
CA VAL A 36 14.87 -6.04 -7.65
C VAL A 36 14.87 -4.57 -7.22
N ASN A 37 14.88 -4.34 -5.91
CA ASN A 37 15.15 -3.03 -5.32
C ASN A 37 16.53 -3.04 -4.65
N GLU A 38 17.50 -2.42 -5.29
CA GLU A 38 18.90 -2.41 -4.84
C GLU A 38 19.14 -1.49 -3.62
N GLU A 39 18.22 -0.58 -3.33
CA GLU A 39 18.30 0.34 -2.19
C GLU A 39 17.82 -0.32 -0.89
N ALA A 40 16.95 -1.34 -0.98
CA ALA A 40 16.45 -2.07 0.17
C ALA A 40 17.53 -3.00 0.77
N ASP A 41 17.44 -3.28 2.09
CA ASP A 41 18.33 -4.25 2.74
C ASP A 41 18.04 -5.69 2.32
N ALA A 42 16.79 -5.97 1.97
CA ALA A 42 16.38 -7.23 1.38
C ALA A 42 15.39 -6.98 0.24
N SER A 43 15.59 -7.65 -0.90
CA SER A 43 14.71 -7.55 -2.06
C SER A 43 14.09 -8.91 -2.36
N ILE A 44 12.78 -9.00 -2.20
CA ILE A 44 11.97 -10.18 -2.47
C ILE A 44 11.30 -9.98 -3.83
N VAL A 45 11.77 -10.70 -4.84
CA VAL A 45 11.21 -10.66 -6.19
C VAL A 45 10.17 -11.76 -6.35
N ILE A 46 8.97 -11.37 -6.79
CA ILE A 46 7.84 -12.29 -6.98
C ILE A 46 7.67 -12.58 -8.47
N PRO A 47 7.65 -13.85 -8.89
CA PRO A 47 7.34 -14.24 -10.26
C PRO A 47 5.94 -13.76 -10.68
N ARG A 48 5.81 -13.33 -11.95
CA ARG A 48 4.58 -12.73 -12.48
C ARG A 48 3.48 -13.72 -12.80
N ASP A 49 3.83 -14.96 -12.99
CA ASP A 49 2.99 -16.06 -13.49
C ASP A 49 2.35 -16.90 -12.38
N LEU A 50 2.67 -16.61 -11.13
CA LEU A 50 2.08 -17.30 -9.98
C LEU A 50 0.62 -16.92 -9.79
N GLY A 51 -0.19 -17.91 -9.39
CA GLY A 51 -1.53 -17.69 -8.86
C GLY A 51 -1.51 -17.03 -7.48
N TRP A 52 -2.67 -16.66 -6.96
CA TRP A 52 -2.78 -15.91 -5.70
C TRP A 52 -2.17 -16.63 -4.50
N GLU A 53 -2.58 -17.89 -4.28
CA GLU A 53 -2.10 -18.72 -3.17
C GLU A 53 -0.59 -19.04 -3.30
N GLU A 54 -0.14 -19.30 -4.53
CA GLU A 54 1.27 -19.55 -4.80
C GLU A 54 2.12 -18.30 -4.52
N GLN A 55 1.61 -17.12 -4.89
CA GLN A 55 2.26 -15.84 -4.61
C GLN A 55 2.33 -15.57 -3.11
N GLU A 56 1.25 -15.83 -2.36
CA GLU A 56 1.24 -15.70 -0.90
C GLU A 56 2.28 -16.64 -0.27
N THR A 57 2.28 -17.90 -0.66
CA THR A 57 3.24 -18.90 -0.17
C THR A 57 4.69 -18.49 -0.44
N ALA A 58 4.98 -18.02 -1.66
CA ALA A 58 6.31 -17.56 -2.04
C ALA A 58 6.75 -16.33 -1.23
N VAL A 59 5.84 -15.36 -1.04
CA VAL A 59 6.11 -14.16 -0.22
C VAL A 59 6.40 -14.56 1.23
N LEU A 60 5.53 -15.36 1.85
CA LEU A 60 5.69 -15.74 3.26
C LEU A 60 7.00 -16.50 3.49
N SER A 61 7.35 -17.45 2.61
CA SER A 61 8.61 -18.18 2.69
C SER A 61 9.83 -17.24 2.63
N LYS A 62 9.82 -16.28 1.71
CA LYS A 62 10.92 -15.32 1.56
C LYS A 62 10.97 -14.30 2.69
N VAL A 63 9.83 -13.85 3.20
CA VAL A 63 9.77 -12.97 4.36
C VAL A 63 10.34 -13.66 5.60
N ASP A 64 10.00 -14.92 5.82
CA ASP A 64 10.55 -15.71 6.92
C ASP A 64 12.08 -15.83 6.84
N GLU A 65 12.58 -16.13 5.64
CA GLU A 65 14.03 -16.22 5.38
C GLU A 65 14.76 -14.91 5.69
N VAL A 66 14.26 -13.77 5.20
CA VAL A 66 14.95 -12.47 5.36
C VAL A 66 14.79 -11.86 6.75
N LEU A 67 13.71 -12.18 7.46
CA LEU A 67 13.51 -11.72 8.83
C LEU A 67 14.28 -12.56 9.85
N ALA A 68 14.53 -13.83 9.58
CA ALA A 68 15.29 -14.72 10.45
C ALA A 68 14.82 -14.69 11.93
N GLY A 69 13.50 -14.69 12.15
CA GLY A 69 12.89 -14.64 13.48
C GLY A 69 12.62 -13.23 14.03
N GLU A 70 13.12 -12.21 13.37
CA GLU A 70 12.86 -10.81 13.76
C GLU A 70 11.42 -10.37 13.41
N LYS A 71 10.92 -9.36 14.09
CA LYS A 71 9.57 -8.80 13.88
C LYS A 71 9.62 -7.43 13.22
N LEU A 72 8.54 -7.10 12.51
CA LEU A 72 8.35 -5.84 11.80
C LEU A 72 7.67 -4.79 12.69
N ASP A 73 8.10 -3.55 12.57
CA ASP A 73 7.39 -2.38 13.12
C ASP A 73 6.26 -1.94 12.19
N ALA A 74 6.45 -2.10 10.87
CA ALA A 74 5.42 -1.77 9.90
C ALA A 74 5.42 -2.68 8.66
N VAL A 75 4.23 -2.86 8.07
CA VAL A 75 4.00 -3.40 6.73
C VAL A 75 3.32 -2.33 5.88
N ILE A 76 3.91 -1.98 4.75
CA ILE A 76 3.44 -0.91 3.88
C ILE A 76 3.12 -1.48 2.50
N CYS A 77 1.84 -1.58 2.17
CA CYS A 77 1.39 -2.04 0.87
C CYS A 77 1.02 -0.84 -0.02
N VAL A 78 1.93 -0.52 -0.93
CA VAL A 78 1.77 0.51 -1.95
C VAL A 78 1.81 -0.05 -3.37
N ALA A 79 1.77 -1.37 -3.48
CA ALA A 79 1.57 -2.03 -4.75
C ALA A 79 0.19 -1.70 -5.31
N GLY A 80 0.12 -1.47 -6.60
CA GLY A 80 -1.11 -1.14 -7.27
C GLY A 80 -0.86 -0.66 -8.69
N GLY A 81 -1.94 -0.41 -9.39
CA GLY A 81 -1.93 0.13 -10.74
C GLY A 81 -3.24 0.78 -11.06
N TRP A 82 -3.41 1.17 -12.32
CA TRP A 82 -4.64 1.75 -12.81
C TRP A 82 -5.00 1.16 -14.17
N ALA A 83 -6.27 0.87 -14.38
CA ALA A 83 -6.83 0.52 -15.68
C ALA A 83 -8.22 1.17 -15.83
N GLY A 84 -8.39 1.89 -16.91
CA GLY A 84 -9.70 2.40 -17.35
C GLY A 84 -10.55 1.27 -17.94
N GLY A 85 -11.79 1.59 -18.27
CA GLY A 85 -12.71 0.66 -18.91
C GLY A 85 -14.08 0.65 -18.24
N ASN A 86 -15.08 0.22 -19.01
CA ASN A 86 -16.46 0.15 -18.58
C ASN A 86 -17.06 -1.25 -18.85
N ALA A 87 -18.34 -1.44 -18.54
CA ALA A 87 -19.00 -2.73 -18.68
C ALA A 87 -19.10 -3.23 -20.14
N ALA A 88 -19.04 -2.33 -21.12
CA ALA A 88 -19.12 -2.68 -22.54
C ALA A 88 -17.77 -3.16 -23.11
N LYS A 89 -16.64 -2.80 -22.45
CA LYS A 89 -15.31 -3.10 -22.99
C LYS A 89 -14.29 -3.40 -21.90
N ASP A 90 -13.61 -4.54 -22.04
CA ASP A 90 -12.47 -4.98 -21.22
C ASP A 90 -12.73 -5.12 -19.71
N LEU A 91 -13.99 -5.19 -19.26
CA LEU A 91 -14.30 -5.23 -17.83
C LEU A 91 -13.61 -6.40 -17.11
N ALA A 92 -13.80 -7.63 -17.59
CA ALA A 92 -13.24 -8.81 -16.92
C ALA A 92 -11.70 -8.78 -16.91
N LYS A 93 -11.09 -8.41 -18.05
CA LYS A 93 -9.62 -8.28 -18.17
C LYS A 93 -9.04 -7.25 -17.20
N ASN A 94 -9.65 -6.07 -17.16
CA ASN A 94 -9.17 -4.98 -16.30
C ASN A 94 -9.49 -5.26 -14.83
N ALA A 95 -10.61 -5.90 -14.52
CA ALA A 95 -10.92 -6.34 -13.17
C ALA A 95 -9.88 -7.37 -12.66
N ASP A 96 -9.56 -8.40 -13.44
CA ASP A 96 -8.54 -9.38 -13.09
C ASP A 96 -7.17 -8.70 -12.84
N LEU A 97 -6.74 -7.82 -13.75
CA LEU A 97 -5.50 -7.06 -13.59
C LEU A 97 -5.48 -6.24 -12.29
N MET A 98 -6.55 -5.49 -12.03
CA MET A 98 -6.64 -4.65 -10.83
C MET A 98 -6.75 -5.48 -9.56
N TRP A 99 -7.38 -6.65 -9.63
CA TRP A 99 -7.47 -7.59 -8.51
C TRP A 99 -6.10 -8.10 -8.12
N ARG A 100 -5.31 -8.55 -9.09
CA ARG A 100 -3.92 -9.01 -8.89
C ARG A 100 -3.03 -7.90 -8.30
N GLN A 101 -3.13 -6.68 -8.84
CA GLN A 101 -2.25 -5.58 -8.44
C GLN A 101 -2.64 -4.92 -7.12
N SER A 102 -3.89 -5.02 -6.68
CA SER A 102 -4.38 -4.33 -5.49
C SER A 102 -4.91 -5.28 -4.41
N VAL A 103 -5.78 -6.23 -4.76
CA VAL A 103 -6.43 -7.11 -3.77
C VAL A 103 -5.48 -8.20 -3.30
N TRP A 104 -4.80 -8.88 -4.21
CA TRP A 104 -3.83 -9.91 -3.84
C TRP A 104 -2.72 -9.34 -2.98
N THR A 105 -2.10 -8.25 -3.43
CA THR A 105 -0.98 -7.63 -2.71
C THR A 105 -1.39 -7.12 -1.32
N SER A 106 -2.60 -6.56 -1.20
CA SER A 106 -3.14 -6.12 0.09
C SER A 106 -3.46 -7.29 1.02
N SER A 107 -4.04 -8.37 0.49
CA SER A 107 -4.34 -9.58 1.28
C SER A 107 -3.07 -10.27 1.76
N ILE A 108 -2.07 -10.42 0.88
CA ILE A 108 -0.77 -11.00 1.25
C ILE A 108 -0.07 -10.13 2.30
N SER A 109 -0.14 -8.79 2.14
CA SER A 109 0.39 -7.87 3.15
C SER A 109 -0.30 -8.02 4.51
N ALA A 110 -1.61 -8.30 4.51
CA ALA A 110 -2.36 -8.57 5.74
C ALA A 110 -1.89 -9.87 6.41
N THR A 111 -1.69 -10.96 5.65
CA THR A 111 -1.15 -12.22 6.18
C THR A 111 0.26 -12.04 6.72
N VAL A 112 1.11 -11.29 6.03
CA VAL A 112 2.46 -10.91 6.53
C VAL A 112 2.35 -10.13 7.84
N ALA A 113 1.45 -9.16 7.91
CA ALA A 113 1.24 -8.37 9.12
C ALA A 113 0.80 -9.23 10.31
N CYS A 114 -0.15 -10.15 10.09
CA CYS A 114 -0.60 -11.07 11.13
C CYS A 114 0.53 -11.96 11.68
N LYS A 115 1.44 -12.41 10.83
CA LYS A 115 2.54 -13.31 11.22
C LYS A 115 3.75 -12.60 11.82
N TYR A 116 4.11 -11.44 11.29
CA TYR A 116 5.42 -10.84 11.52
C TYR A 116 5.40 -9.45 12.16
N LEU A 117 4.27 -8.75 12.28
CA LEU A 117 4.23 -7.50 13.04
C LEU A 117 4.48 -7.73 14.53
N LYS A 118 5.08 -6.74 15.16
CA LYS A 118 5.09 -6.58 16.62
C LYS A 118 3.71 -6.22 17.15
N ASN A 119 3.46 -6.46 18.43
CA ASN A 119 2.36 -5.81 19.12
C ASN A 119 2.48 -4.29 18.99
N GLY A 120 1.37 -3.60 18.78
CA GLY A 120 1.37 -2.16 18.49
C GLY A 120 1.97 -1.79 17.12
N GLY A 121 2.22 -2.76 16.24
CA GLY A 121 2.73 -2.52 14.89
C GLY A 121 1.75 -1.76 14.00
N PHE A 122 2.19 -1.43 12.79
CA PHE A 122 1.44 -0.64 11.85
C PHE A 122 1.34 -1.33 10.48
N ILE A 123 0.15 -1.42 9.91
CA ILE A 123 -0.04 -1.79 8.51
C ILE A 123 -0.81 -0.70 7.76
N THR A 124 -0.36 -0.35 6.56
CA THR A 124 -1.11 0.52 5.65
C THR A 124 -1.36 -0.16 4.32
N LEU A 125 -2.56 0.05 3.80
CA LEU A 125 -3.00 -0.39 2.48
C LEU A 125 -3.29 0.83 1.61
N THR A 126 -3.27 0.65 0.29
CA THR A 126 -3.56 1.75 -0.65
C THR A 126 -4.91 1.56 -1.34
N GLY A 127 -5.91 2.26 -0.83
CA GLY A 127 -7.21 2.43 -1.46
C GLY A 127 -7.19 3.48 -2.58
N ALA A 128 -8.31 4.13 -2.79
CA ALA A 128 -8.45 5.28 -3.68
C ALA A 128 -9.69 6.11 -3.31
N GLN A 129 -9.57 7.42 -3.32
CA GLN A 129 -10.70 8.33 -3.07
C GLN A 129 -11.85 8.08 -4.06
N ALA A 130 -11.54 7.85 -5.33
CA ALA A 130 -12.53 7.57 -6.35
C ALA A 130 -13.42 6.35 -6.05
N ALA A 131 -12.91 5.35 -5.31
CA ALA A 131 -13.65 4.14 -4.98
C ALA A 131 -14.61 4.31 -3.78
N LEU A 132 -14.75 5.52 -3.24
CA LEU A 132 -15.83 5.88 -2.31
C LEU A 132 -17.19 6.03 -3.02
N GLN A 133 -17.17 6.13 -4.34
CA GLN A 133 -18.35 6.30 -5.19
C GLN A 133 -18.29 5.36 -6.39
N GLY A 134 -19.30 5.41 -7.26
CA GLY A 134 -19.30 4.67 -8.52
C GLY A 134 -18.21 5.17 -9.47
N THR A 135 -17.53 4.25 -10.15
CA THR A 135 -16.42 4.51 -11.07
C THR A 135 -16.71 4.04 -12.49
N PRO A 136 -17.70 4.62 -13.23
CA PRO A 136 -18.19 4.08 -14.49
C PRO A 136 -17.14 4.01 -15.61
N GLY A 137 -16.11 4.87 -15.56
CA GLY A 137 -15.00 4.87 -16.52
C GLY A 137 -13.81 3.99 -16.14
N MET A 138 -13.84 3.36 -14.95
CA MET A 138 -12.76 2.51 -14.43
C MET A 138 -13.32 1.48 -13.44
N ILE A 139 -14.31 0.69 -13.88
CA ILE A 139 -15.09 -0.19 -13.00
C ILE A 139 -14.20 -1.21 -12.29
N GLY A 140 -13.32 -1.91 -13.00
CA GLY A 140 -12.42 -2.90 -12.41
C GLY A 140 -11.48 -2.31 -11.34
N TYR A 141 -10.99 -1.09 -11.57
CA TYR A 141 -10.20 -0.36 -10.60
C TYR A 141 -11.01 -0.03 -9.34
N GLY A 142 -12.20 0.56 -9.51
CA GLY A 142 -13.06 0.91 -8.38
C GLY A 142 -13.45 -0.30 -7.54
N MET A 143 -13.81 -1.42 -8.18
CA MET A 143 -14.09 -2.69 -7.50
C MET A 143 -12.91 -3.15 -6.65
N ALA A 144 -11.70 -3.19 -7.22
CA ALA A 144 -10.51 -3.63 -6.51
C ALA A 144 -10.16 -2.70 -5.33
N LYS A 145 -10.28 -1.38 -5.51
CA LYS A 145 -10.01 -0.42 -4.43
C LYS A 145 -11.09 -0.44 -3.33
N ALA A 146 -12.35 -0.65 -3.68
CA ALA A 146 -13.41 -0.88 -2.70
C ALA A 146 -13.18 -2.17 -1.89
N ALA A 147 -12.66 -3.24 -2.51
CA ALA A 147 -12.25 -4.44 -1.79
C ALA A 147 -11.12 -4.17 -0.78
N VAL A 148 -10.15 -3.33 -1.13
CA VAL A 148 -9.09 -2.90 -0.19
C VAL A 148 -9.68 -2.08 0.97
N HIS A 149 -10.65 -1.19 0.72
CA HIS A 149 -11.35 -0.46 1.79
C HIS A 149 -12.05 -1.43 2.75
N GLN A 150 -12.76 -2.43 2.22
CA GLN A 150 -13.44 -3.44 3.04
C GLN A 150 -12.43 -4.29 3.82
N LEU A 151 -11.32 -4.69 3.22
CA LEU A 151 -10.24 -5.42 3.89
C LEU A 151 -9.70 -4.61 5.08
N THR A 152 -9.45 -3.31 4.90
CA THR A 152 -8.98 -2.41 5.96
C THR A 152 -9.92 -2.40 7.16
N ARG A 153 -11.23 -2.23 6.92
CA ARG A 153 -12.25 -2.26 7.97
C ARG A 153 -12.33 -3.63 8.68
N SER A 154 -12.22 -4.71 7.91
CA SER A 154 -12.26 -6.07 8.44
C SER A 154 -11.04 -6.36 9.33
N LEU A 155 -9.86 -5.92 8.93
CA LEU A 155 -8.63 -6.09 9.70
C LEU A 155 -8.63 -5.30 11.02
N ALA A 156 -9.36 -4.19 11.09
CA ALA A 156 -9.53 -3.41 12.31
C ALA A 156 -10.49 -4.06 13.31
N GLY A 157 -11.28 -5.03 12.87
CA GLY A 157 -12.25 -5.73 13.72
C GLY A 157 -11.59 -6.69 14.71
N LYS A 158 -12.32 -7.03 15.77
CA LYS A 158 -11.91 -8.07 16.71
C LYS A 158 -11.71 -9.41 16.00
N ASN A 159 -10.73 -10.18 16.42
CA ASN A 159 -10.40 -11.50 15.86
C ASN A 159 -9.95 -11.48 14.39
N SER A 160 -9.45 -10.36 13.89
CA SER A 160 -8.95 -10.24 12.52
C SER A 160 -7.63 -10.99 12.28
N GLY A 161 -6.93 -11.37 13.34
CA GLY A 161 -5.61 -12.01 13.29
C GLY A 161 -4.44 -11.05 13.44
N LEU A 162 -4.65 -9.73 13.42
CA LEU A 162 -3.59 -8.77 13.70
C LEU A 162 -3.07 -8.90 15.14
N PRO A 163 -1.78 -8.66 15.40
CA PRO A 163 -1.24 -8.62 16.75
C PRO A 163 -1.94 -7.59 17.64
N SER A 164 -1.86 -7.79 18.96
CA SER A 164 -2.47 -6.87 19.92
C SER A 164 -2.00 -5.43 19.68
N GLU A 165 -2.92 -4.47 19.76
CA GLU A 165 -2.70 -3.03 19.57
C GLU A 165 -2.11 -2.63 18.20
N ALA A 166 -1.97 -3.57 17.27
CA ALA A 166 -1.62 -3.24 15.90
C ALA A 166 -2.76 -2.47 15.24
N ILE A 167 -2.41 -1.49 14.41
CA ILE A 167 -3.38 -0.70 13.66
C ILE A 167 -3.25 -0.90 12.17
N VAL A 168 -4.38 -0.87 11.48
CA VAL A 168 -4.48 -0.89 10.02
C VAL A 168 -5.14 0.40 9.54
N VAL A 169 -4.58 0.98 8.48
CA VAL A 169 -5.13 2.20 7.87
C VAL A 169 -5.06 2.05 6.35
N SER A 170 -6.02 2.58 5.64
CA SER A 170 -5.90 2.75 4.20
C SER A 170 -5.78 4.23 3.84
N ILE A 171 -4.75 4.58 3.07
CA ILE A 171 -4.71 5.88 2.42
C ILE A 171 -5.53 5.85 1.14
N LEU A 172 -6.25 6.93 0.87
CA LEU A 172 -7.09 7.12 -0.30
C LEU A 172 -6.61 8.35 -1.09
N PRO A 173 -5.56 8.21 -1.91
CA PRO A 173 -5.10 9.33 -2.73
C PRO A 173 -6.18 9.76 -3.74
N VAL A 174 -6.26 11.06 -4.00
CA VAL A 174 -6.91 11.60 -5.20
C VAL A 174 -5.98 11.38 -6.39
N THR A 175 -4.82 12.03 -6.36
CA THR A 175 -3.76 11.82 -7.36
C THR A 175 -2.40 11.95 -6.67
N LEU A 176 -1.56 10.95 -6.82
CA LEU A 176 -0.17 10.99 -6.37
C LEU A 176 0.70 11.64 -7.45
N ASP A 177 1.65 12.47 -7.03
CA ASP A 177 2.63 13.07 -7.93
C ASP A 177 3.70 12.05 -8.35
N THR A 178 3.38 11.28 -9.38
CA THR A 178 4.26 10.24 -9.91
C THR A 178 4.71 10.58 -11.33
N PRO A 179 5.90 10.10 -11.77
CA PRO A 179 6.34 10.27 -13.16
C PRO A 179 5.33 9.74 -14.18
N MET A 180 4.63 8.65 -13.86
CA MET A 180 3.60 8.08 -14.72
C MET A 180 2.39 9.03 -14.86
N ASN A 181 1.88 9.57 -13.75
CA ASN A 181 0.75 10.49 -13.78
C ASN A 181 1.12 11.77 -14.52
N ARG A 182 2.32 12.32 -14.30
CA ARG A 182 2.81 13.49 -15.04
C ARG A 182 2.90 13.24 -16.55
N LYS A 183 3.31 12.04 -16.96
CA LYS A 183 3.35 11.65 -18.38
C LYS A 183 1.96 11.56 -19.01
N TRP A 184 0.98 11.02 -18.27
CA TRP A 184 -0.38 10.82 -18.80
C TRP A 184 -1.27 12.05 -18.69
N MET A 185 -0.98 12.94 -17.75
CA MET A 185 -1.75 14.16 -17.49
C MET A 185 -0.84 15.40 -17.47
N PRO A 186 -0.13 15.72 -18.58
CA PRO A 186 0.90 16.76 -18.60
C PRO A 186 0.35 18.19 -18.40
N ASN A 187 -0.96 18.38 -18.60
CA ASN A 187 -1.63 19.67 -18.48
C ASN A 187 -2.45 19.78 -17.17
N ALA A 188 -2.32 18.83 -16.25
CA ALA A 188 -3.03 18.89 -14.98
C ALA A 188 -2.42 19.93 -14.03
N ASP A 189 -3.22 20.40 -13.07
CA ASP A 189 -2.72 21.24 -11.98
C ASP A 189 -1.98 20.35 -10.95
N PHE A 190 -0.66 20.34 -11.01
CA PHE A 190 0.18 19.57 -10.10
C PHE A 190 0.15 20.08 -8.66
N GLY A 191 -0.33 21.30 -8.40
CA GLY A 191 -0.56 21.83 -7.06
C GLY A 191 -1.62 21.07 -6.27
N THR A 192 -2.45 20.26 -6.97
CA THR A 192 -3.46 19.40 -6.36
C THR A 192 -3.00 17.95 -6.17
N TRP A 193 -1.77 17.62 -6.57
CA TRP A 193 -1.25 16.25 -6.47
C TRP A 193 -0.44 16.05 -5.19
N THR A 194 -0.65 14.89 -4.56
CA THR A 194 0.02 14.58 -3.29
C THR A 194 1.47 14.17 -3.53
N PRO A 195 2.44 14.89 -2.94
CA PRO A 195 3.87 14.56 -3.04
C PRO A 195 4.17 13.22 -2.37
N LEU A 196 4.97 12.38 -3.02
CA LEU A 196 5.33 11.05 -2.51
C LEU A 196 6.11 11.11 -1.19
N ALA A 197 6.96 12.11 -1.02
CA ALA A 197 7.74 12.31 0.20
C ALA A 197 6.85 12.61 1.42
N GLU A 198 5.75 13.34 1.24
CA GLU A 198 4.77 13.60 2.32
C GLU A 198 4.10 12.29 2.77
N VAL A 199 3.69 11.45 1.82
CA VAL A 199 3.08 10.14 2.13
C VAL A 199 4.08 9.26 2.88
N ALA A 200 5.32 9.16 2.41
CA ALA A 200 6.37 8.40 3.09
C ALA A 200 6.64 8.94 4.52
N GLY A 201 6.63 10.27 4.68
CA GLY A 201 6.76 10.93 5.98
C GLY A 201 5.60 10.61 6.94
N LEU A 202 4.36 10.57 6.44
CA LEU A 202 3.19 10.15 7.23
C LEU A 202 3.34 8.70 7.72
N PHE A 203 3.70 7.78 6.84
CA PHE A 203 3.90 6.38 7.21
C PHE A 203 4.98 6.22 8.28
N LEU A 204 6.08 6.94 8.16
CA LEU A 204 7.14 6.91 9.17
C LEU A 204 6.66 7.47 10.53
N LYS A 205 5.92 8.56 10.55
CA LYS A 205 5.31 9.11 11.77
C LYS A 205 4.40 8.07 12.45
N TRP A 206 3.54 7.43 11.68
CA TRP A 206 2.62 6.40 12.20
C TRP A 206 3.36 5.15 12.66
N THR A 207 4.42 4.75 11.95
CA THR A 207 5.29 3.65 12.41
C THR A 207 5.92 3.96 13.77
N LYS A 208 6.34 5.21 13.99
CA LYS A 208 6.88 5.68 15.28
C LYS A 208 5.82 5.92 16.37
N GLY A 209 4.56 5.62 16.12
CA GLY A 209 3.46 5.86 17.07
C GLY A 209 3.01 7.32 17.17
N GLN A 210 3.47 8.20 16.27
CA GLN A 210 3.18 9.64 16.31
C GLN A 210 1.91 9.96 15.54
N ASN A 211 0.93 10.60 16.19
CA ASN A 211 -0.34 11.04 15.59
C ASN A 211 -1.03 9.95 14.76
N ARG A 212 -1.03 8.72 15.29
CA ARG A 212 -1.67 7.59 14.61
C ARG A 212 -3.16 7.83 14.44
N PRO A 213 -3.71 7.54 13.25
CA PRO A 213 -5.17 7.48 13.08
C PRO A 213 -5.76 6.26 13.81
N ASN A 214 -7.08 6.17 13.84
CA ASN A 214 -7.73 4.99 14.39
C ASN A 214 -7.56 3.79 13.46
N SER A 215 -7.53 2.59 14.04
CA SER A 215 -7.52 1.36 13.25
C SER A 215 -8.82 1.25 12.44
N GLY A 216 -8.69 0.98 11.15
CA GLY A 216 -9.81 0.90 10.21
C GLY A 216 -10.10 2.20 9.46
N ASP A 217 -9.44 3.30 9.80
CA ASP A 217 -9.64 4.57 9.11
C ASP A 217 -9.28 4.45 7.62
N LEU A 218 -10.15 5.02 6.79
CA LEU A 218 -9.94 5.29 5.39
C LEU A 218 -9.63 6.78 5.24
N LEU A 219 -8.36 7.11 4.94
CA LEU A 219 -7.86 8.49 4.97
C LEU A 219 -7.66 9.04 3.58
N GLN A 220 -8.52 9.95 3.17
CA GLN A 220 -8.34 10.70 1.93
C GLN A 220 -7.13 11.62 2.05
N LEU A 221 -6.25 11.58 1.03
CA LEU A 221 -5.15 12.53 0.86
C LEU A 221 -5.64 13.62 -0.08
N ILE A 222 -5.95 14.80 0.46
CA ILE A 222 -6.47 15.94 -0.29
C ILE A 222 -5.38 17.00 -0.31
N THR A 223 -4.80 17.24 -1.48
CA THR A 223 -3.76 18.25 -1.68
C THR A 223 -4.35 19.48 -2.38
N LYS A 224 -4.10 20.65 -1.83
CA LYS A 224 -4.47 21.93 -2.40
C LYS A 224 -3.32 22.90 -2.21
N ASP A 225 -2.93 23.58 -3.28
CA ASP A 225 -1.83 24.57 -3.26
C ASP A 225 -0.54 23.99 -2.64
N GLY A 226 -0.24 22.71 -2.93
CA GLY A 226 0.92 22.01 -2.42
C GLY A 226 0.85 21.55 -0.95
N VAL A 227 -0.28 21.74 -0.27
CA VAL A 227 -0.50 21.33 1.13
C VAL A 227 -1.45 20.15 1.17
N THR A 228 -1.00 19.02 1.74
CA THR A 228 -1.80 17.80 1.89
C THR A 228 -2.51 17.75 3.24
N GLN A 229 -3.81 17.54 3.23
CA GLN A 229 -4.64 17.33 4.41
C GLN A 229 -5.18 15.89 4.42
N LEU A 230 -5.36 15.35 5.63
CA LEU A 230 -5.99 14.06 5.85
C LEU A 230 -7.46 14.28 6.22
N ALA A 231 -8.37 13.59 5.52
CA ALA A 231 -9.78 13.58 5.84
C ALA A 231 -10.28 12.14 5.95
N ALA A 232 -10.88 11.78 7.09
CA ALA A 232 -11.51 10.47 7.23
C ALA A 232 -12.66 10.33 6.23
N ALA A 233 -12.76 9.19 5.56
CA ALA A 233 -13.91 8.83 4.75
C ALA A 233 -14.89 8.03 5.62
N ASN A 234 -16.09 8.55 5.76
CA ASN A 234 -17.19 7.91 6.49
C ASN A 234 -17.81 6.74 5.70
#